data_b3cdc3d1da7080647cee2925d9e92560
#
_entry.id   b3cdc3d1da7080647cee2925d9e92560
#
_cell.length_a   1.000
_cell.length_b   1.000
_cell.length_c   1.000
_cell.angle_alpha   90.00
_cell.angle_beta   90.00
_cell.angle_gamma   90.00
#
_symmetry.space_group_name_H-M   'P 1'
#
loop_
_entity.id
_entity.type
_entity.pdbx_description
1 polymer ?
#
loop_
_entity_poly.entity_id
_entity_poly.type
_entity_poly.pdbx_seq_one_letter_code
_entity_poly.pdbx_strand_id
1 'polypeptide(L)'
;LKLIAGVTAPSEGEITVYGRVSPLIELGAGFHPDLTGRENVFLNASILGMSRKEVLARFDEIISFAELWDFVDTPVKRYSSGMYIRLGFSVAVHSDPEILLVDEVLAVGDAAFQEKCLIKMREFRSRGVTIIVVSHSMGLIQDFCERALLLSGGHLLADGAPMEVTQRYADLSPHPDATLETV
;
A
#
# COMPACT_ATOMS: atom_id res chain seq x y z
N LEU A 1 -1.52 0.65 -11.04
CA LEU A 1 -2.38 0.63 -9.84
C LEU A 1 -3.43 1.74 -9.83
N LYS A 2 -3.11 2.99 -10.21
CA LYS A 2 -4.07 4.13 -10.19
C LYS A 2 -5.35 3.87 -11.03
N LEU A 3 -5.25 3.14 -12.13
CA LEU A 3 -6.41 2.73 -12.93
C LEU A 3 -7.32 1.75 -12.15
N ILE A 4 -6.74 0.76 -11.47
CA ILE A 4 -7.49 -0.23 -10.66
C ILE A 4 -8.12 0.45 -9.44
N ALA A 5 -7.42 1.43 -8.86
CA ALA A 5 -7.93 2.23 -7.74
C ALA A 5 -9.03 3.23 -8.14
N GLY A 6 -9.31 3.40 -9.43
CA GLY A 6 -10.28 4.39 -9.91
C GLY A 6 -9.82 5.84 -9.79
N VAL A 7 -8.53 6.08 -9.49
CA VAL A 7 -7.94 7.43 -9.40
C VAL A 7 -7.78 8.06 -10.79
N THR A 8 -7.57 7.23 -11.80
CA THR A 8 -7.41 7.66 -13.21
C THR A 8 -8.31 6.80 -14.08
N ALA A 9 -9.01 7.42 -15.04
CA ALA A 9 -9.79 6.69 -16.04
C ALA A 9 -8.87 6.15 -17.15
N PRO A 10 -9.15 4.97 -17.73
CA PRO A 10 -8.43 4.48 -18.89
C PRO A 10 -8.75 5.36 -20.11
N SER A 11 -7.75 5.60 -20.99
CA SER A 11 -7.95 6.32 -22.25
C SER A 11 -8.70 5.46 -23.26
N GLU A 12 -8.50 4.15 -23.23
CA GLU A 12 -9.16 3.15 -24.07
C GLU A 12 -9.41 1.88 -23.26
N GLY A 13 -10.42 1.09 -23.66
CA GLY A 13 -10.80 -0.13 -22.97
C GLY A 13 -11.57 0.14 -21.68
N GLU A 14 -11.78 -0.91 -20.89
CA GLU A 14 -12.48 -0.84 -19.61
C GLU A 14 -11.78 -1.64 -18.52
N ILE A 15 -11.99 -1.24 -17.26
CA ILE A 15 -11.53 -1.96 -16.08
C ILE A 15 -12.76 -2.19 -15.19
N THR A 16 -13.05 -3.44 -14.90
CA THR A 16 -14.11 -3.82 -13.98
C THR A 16 -13.51 -4.37 -12.70
N VAL A 17 -13.91 -3.80 -11.58
CA VAL A 17 -13.42 -4.21 -10.24
C VAL A 17 -14.62 -4.58 -9.38
N TYR A 18 -14.59 -5.77 -8.79
CA TYR A 18 -15.64 -6.27 -7.91
C TYR A 18 -15.11 -6.30 -6.47
N GLY A 19 -15.64 -5.42 -5.63
CA GLY A 19 -15.30 -5.34 -4.21
C GLY A 19 -14.73 -3.99 -3.78
N ARG A 20 -14.57 -3.84 -2.46
CA ARG A 20 -14.00 -2.62 -1.84
C ARG A 20 -12.49 -2.59 -2.04
N VAL A 21 -12.02 -1.59 -2.77
CA VAL A 21 -10.59 -1.36 -3.00
C VAL A 21 -10.05 -0.42 -1.93
N SER A 22 -8.97 -0.83 -1.26
CA SER A 22 -8.17 0.05 -0.40
C SER A 22 -6.79 0.26 -1.02
N PRO A 23 -6.52 1.44 -1.57
CA PRO A 23 -5.22 1.74 -2.17
C PRO A 23 -4.23 2.22 -1.09
N LEU A 24 -3.10 1.51 -0.96
CA LEU A 24 -1.91 1.96 -0.24
C LEU A 24 -0.91 2.62 -1.21
N ILE A 25 -1.40 3.33 -2.22
CA ILE A 25 -0.57 3.93 -3.27
C ILE A 25 -0.05 5.31 -2.84
N GLU A 26 -0.91 6.07 -2.18
CA GLU A 26 -0.60 7.42 -1.68
C GLU A 26 -1.10 7.51 -0.24
N LEU A 27 -0.30 7.01 0.71
CA LEU A 27 -0.68 7.00 2.13
C LEU A 27 -0.90 8.42 2.64
N GLY A 28 -2.07 8.62 3.26
CA GLY A 28 -2.49 9.95 3.72
C GLY A 28 -3.03 10.86 2.61
N ALA A 29 -3.24 10.34 1.39
CA ALA A 29 -3.99 11.08 0.38
C ALA A 29 -5.36 11.48 0.95
N GLY A 30 -5.68 12.78 0.82
CA GLY A 30 -6.89 13.35 1.40
C GLY A 30 -6.76 13.81 2.86
N PHE A 31 -5.59 13.68 3.50
CA PHE A 31 -5.37 14.33 4.79
C PHE A 31 -5.37 15.85 4.65
N HIS A 32 -6.08 16.51 5.54
CA HIS A 32 -6.09 17.97 5.62
C HIS A 32 -5.05 18.43 6.65
N PRO A 33 -4.09 19.29 6.29
CA PRO A 33 -2.97 19.65 7.15
C PRO A 33 -3.36 20.33 8.46
N ASP A 34 -4.44 21.09 8.45
CA ASP A 34 -4.92 21.84 9.63
C ASP A 34 -5.81 21.02 10.57
N LEU A 35 -6.30 19.86 10.11
CA LEU A 35 -7.07 18.94 10.93
C LEU A 35 -6.15 18.07 11.79
N THR A 36 -6.65 17.69 12.96
CA THR A 36 -5.99 16.76 13.89
C THR A 36 -5.87 15.35 13.29
N GLY A 37 -5.04 14.51 13.89
CA GLY A 37 -4.98 13.07 13.53
C GLY A 37 -6.35 12.42 13.64
N ARG A 38 -7.08 12.71 14.71
CA ARG A 38 -8.46 12.24 14.93
C ARG A 38 -9.38 12.58 13.76
N GLU A 39 -9.43 13.85 13.40
CA GLU A 39 -10.29 14.34 12.31
C GLU A 39 -9.88 13.74 10.96
N ASN A 40 -8.58 13.61 10.71
CA ASN A 40 -8.07 12.99 9.50
C ASN A 40 -8.37 11.48 9.41
N VAL A 41 -8.43 10.75 10.52
CA VAL A 41 -8.92 9.37 10.53
C VAL A 41 -10.34 9.30 9.95
N PHE A 42 -11.26 10.15 10.43
CA PHE A 42 -12.63 10.17 9.91
C PHE A 42 -12.69 10.60 8.45
N LEU A 43 -11.90 11.61 8.07
CA LEU A 43 -11.86 12.13 6.70
C LEU A 43 -11.35 11.05 5.73
N ASN A 44 -10.19 10.46 6.01
CA ASN A 44 -9.57 9.46 5.15
C ASN A 44 -10.38 8.16 5.09
N ALA A 45 -10.89 7.69 6.24
CA ALA A 45 -11.75 6.51 6.28
C ALA A 45 -13.04 6.70 5.45
N SER A 46 -13.60 7.91 5.43
CA SER A 46 -14.75 8.25 4.58
C SER A 46 -14.40 8.16 3.08
N ILE A 47 -13.20 8.61 2.69
CA ILE A 47 -12.70 8.48 1.31
C ILE A 47 -12.56 7.00 0.94
N LEU A 48 -12.14 6.15 1.88
CA LEU A 48 -12.03 4.70 1.71
C LEU A 48 -13.38 3.95 1.82
N GLY A 49 -14.50 4.70 1.91
CA GLY A 49 -15.86 4.15 1.91
C GLY A 49 -16.34 3.61 3.24
N MET A 50 -15.66 3.91 4.35
CA MET A 50 -16.13 3.56 5.70
C MET A 50 -17.23 4.52 6.16
N SER A 51 -18.28 3.98 6.75
CA SER A 51 -19.27 4.77 7.46
C SER A 51 -18.71 5.31 8.78
N ARG A 52 -19.27 6.43 9.27
CA ARG A 52 -18.89 7.00 10.57
C ARG A 52 -18.99 5.98 11.73
N LYS A 53 -19.97 5.07 11.67
CA LYS A 53 -20.17 4.04 12.67
C LYS A 53 -19.02 3.02 12.67
N GLU A 54 -18.57 2.60 11.48
CA GLU A 54 -17.43 1.68 11.32
C GLU A 54 -16.15 2.34 11.84
N VAL A 55 -15.93 3.63 11.52
CA VAL A 55 -14.76 4.36 12.01
C VAL A 55 -14.76 4.45 13.53
N LEU A 56 -15.90 4.79 14.15
CA LEU A 56 -16.00 4.88 15.60
C LEU A 56 -15.72 3.54 16.28
N ALA A 57 -16.19 2.44 15.69
CA ALA A 57 -15.98 1.09 16.24
C ALA A 57 -14.50 0.64 16.18
N ARG A 58 -13.72 1.17 15.24
CA ARG A 58 -12.32 0.76 14.99
C ARG A 58 -11.30 1.85 15.33
N PHE A 59 -11.76 3.00 15.82
CA PHE A 59 -10.90 4.17 16.04
C PHE A 59 -9.71 3.85 16.94
N ASP A 60 -9.97 3.17 18.07
CA ASP A 60 -8.93 2.82 19.02
C ASP A 60 -7.90 1.83 18.43
N GLU A 61 -8.37 0.89 17.60
CA GLU A 61 -7.50 -0.05 16.88
C GLU A 61 -6.60 0.70 15.89
N ILE A 62 -7.18 1.64 15.11
CA ILE A 62 -6.45 2.46 14.14
C ILE A 62 -5.35 3.26 14.84
N ILE A 63 -5.67 3.97 15.92
CA ILE A 63 -4.69 4.81 16.62
C ILE A 63 -3.64 3.99 17.35
N SER A 64 -4.04 2.86 17.95
CA SER A 64 -3.12 1.93 18.61
C SER A 64 -2.16 1.28 17.60
N PHE A 65 -2.63 0.92 16.41
CA PHE A 65 -1.78 0.39 15.34
C PHE A 65 -0.78 1.43 14.88
N ALA A 66 -1.20 2.68 14.69
CA ALA A 66 -0.35 3.81 14.31
C ALA A 66 0.64 4.22 15.41
N GLU A 67 0.39 3.88 16.68
CA GLU A 67 1.14 4.30 17.88
C GLU A 67 1.14 5.83 18.05
N LEU A 68 -0.03 6.48 17.85
CA LEU A 68 -0.15 7.94 17.81
C LEU A 68 -1.09 8.52 18.85
N TRP A 69 -1.33 7.82 19.97
CA TRP A 69 -2.25 8.30 21.03
C TRP A 69 -1.86 9.66 21.58
N ASP A 70 -0.57 9.91 21.82
CA ASP A 70 -0.08 11.18 22.37
C ASP A 70 -0.21 12.34 21.38
N PHE A 71 -0.41 12.06 20.10
CA PHE A 71 -0.46 13.04 19.03
C PHE A 71 -1.82 13.11 18.32
N VAL A 72 -2.78 12.27 18.73
CA VAL A 72 -4.07 12.11 18.02
C VAL A 72 -4.86 13.41 17.86
N ASP A 73 -4.75 14.32 18.83
CA ASP A 73 -5.42 15.62 18.82
C ASP A 73 -4.51 16.77 18.34
N THR A 74 -3.34 16.44 17.80
CA THR A 74 -2.42 17.40 17.17
C THR A 74 -2.70 17.50 15.67
N PRO A 75 -2.71 18.72 15.06
CA PRO A 75 -2.84 18.89 13.62
C PRO A 75 -1.73 18.14 12.84
N VAL A 76 -2.10 17.43 11.76
CA VAL A 76 -1.17 16.55 11.03
C VAL A 76 -0.05 17.31 10.32
N LYS A 77 -0.16 18.61 10.09
CA LYS A 77 0.96 19.46 9.63
C LYS A 77 2.16 19.48 10.58
N ARG A 78 1.97 19.07 11.84
CA ARG A 78 3.05 18.93 12.85
C ARG A 78 3.58 17.50 12.96
N TYR A 79 3.04 16.57 12.21
CA TYR A 79 3.50 15.19 12.20
C TYR A 79 4.83 15.09 11.45
N SER A 80 5.68 14.17 11.90
CA SER A 80 6.79 13.71 11.07
C SER A 80 6.26 12.94 9.87
N SER A 81 7.08 12.78 8.83
CA SER A 81 6.72 11.95 7.68
C SER A 81 6.34 10.52 8.10
N GLY A 82 7.07 9.96 9.08
CA GLY A 82 6.77 8.63 9.62
C GLY A 82 5.41 8.57 10.31
N MET A 83 5.07 9.55 11.17
CA MET A 83 3.75 9.64 11.83
C MET A 83 2.61 9.76 10.81
N TYR A 84 2.81 10.60 9.80
CA TYR A 84 1.83 10.81 8.73
C TYR A 84 1.53 9.52 7.98
N ILE A 85 2.58 8.79 7.59
CA ILE A 85 2.46 7.54 6.86
C ILE A 85 1.87 6.43 7.75
N ARG A 86 2.31 6.33 9.02
CA ARG A 86 1.75 5.36 9.99
C ARG A 86 0.24 5.55 10.15
N LEU A 87 -0.23 6.81 10.25
CA LEU A 87 -1.66 7.08 10.36
C LEU A 87 -2.41 6.66 9.10
N GLY A 88 -1.94 7.06 7.90
CA GLY A 88 -2.56 6.71 6.63
C GLY A 88 -2.64 5.20 6.40
N PHE A 89 -1.54 4.48 6.67
CA PHE A 89 -1.51 3.03 6.59
C PHE A 89 -2.52 2.39 7.56
N SER A 90 -2.56 2.88 8.81
CA SER A 90 -3.46 2.35 9.83
C SER A 90 -4.92 2.49 9.45
N VAL A 91 -5.33 3.64 8.90
CA VAL A 91 -6.70 3.81 8.41
C VAL A 91 -7.00 2.82 7.28
N ALA A 92 -6.10 2.72 6.30
CA ALA A 92 -6.31 1.87 5.13
C ALA A 92 -6.44 0.38 5.48
N VAL A 93 -5.61 -0.15 6.38
CA VAL A 93 -5.69 -1.56 6.79
C VAL A 93 -6.85 -1.87 7.74
N HIS A 94 -7.52 -0.87 8.28
CA HIS A 94 -8.73 -1.04 9.09
C HIS A 94 -10.02 -0.72 8.32
N SER A 95 -9.93 -0.43 7.00
CA SER A 95 -11.09 -0.18 6.15
C SER A 95 -11.84 -1.45 5.72
N ASP A 96 -11.37 -2.63 6.13
CA ASP A 96 -11.88 -3.95 5.76
C ASP A 96 -11.94 -4.15 4.22
N PRO A 97 -10.78 -4.11 3.56
CA PRO A 97 -10.69 -4.21 2.11
C PRO A 97 -11.02 -5.62 1.62
N GLU A 98 -11.62 -5.73 0.44
CA GLU A 98 -11.70 -6.97 -0.34
C GLU A 98 -10.54 -7.06 -1.34
N ILE A 99 -10.03 -5.89 -1.76
CA ILE A 99 -8.87 -5.73 -2.63
C ILE A 99 -7.94 -4.69 -2.03
N LEU A 100 -6.69 -5.06 -1.80
CA LEU A 100 -5.64 -4.19 -1.28
C LEU A 100 -4.61 -3.93 -2.37
N LEU A 101 -4.37 -2.66 -2.69
CA LEU A 101 -3.35 -2.26 -3.67
C LEU A 101 -2.14 -1.68 -2.94
N VAL A 102 -0.97 -2.27 -3.14
CA VAL A 102 0.27 -1.91 -2.45
C VAL A 102 1.31 -1.46 -3.47
N ASP A 103 1.84 -0.26 -3.31
CA ASP A 103 2.84 0.34 -4.20
C ASP A 103 4.11 0.68 -3.39
N GLU A 104 5.08 -0.23 -3.37
CA GLU A 104 6.38 -0.09 -2.67
C GLU A 104 6.32 0.35 -1.18
N VAL A 105 5.14 0.65 -0.66
CA VAL A 105 4.87 1.33 0.60
C VAL A 105 5.14 0.46 1.84
N LEU A 106 5.49 -0.82 1.67
CA LEU A 106 5.81 -1.69 2.81
C LEU A 106 7.14 -1.34 3.50
N ALA A 107 7.95 -0.49 2.88
CA ALA A 107 9.21 0.01 3.44
C ALA A 107 9.04 1.29 4.30
N VAL A 108 7.83 1.58 4.81
CA VAL A 108 7.54 2.80 5.56
C VAL A 108 7.66 2.65 7.06
N GLY A 109 8.10 3.73 7.70
CA GLY A 109 8.33 3.76 9.14
C GLY A 109 9.66 3.11 9.52
N ASP A 110 9.80 2.76 10.78
CA ASP A 110 10.93 1.98 11.27
C ASP A 110 10.72 0.46 11.09
N ALA A 111 11.76 -0.32 11.36
CA ALA A 111 11.73 -1.77 11.18
C ALA A 111 10.59 -2.45 11.97
N ALA A 112 10.26 -1.95 13.17
CA ALA A 112 9.20 -2.52 13.99
C ALA A 112 7.82 -2.27 13.36
N PHE A 113 7.58 -1.09 12.80
CA PHE A 113 6.33 -0.79 12.11
C PHE A 113 6.22 -1.55 10.78
N GLN A 114 7.32 -1.70 10.04
CA GLN A 114 7.35 -2.54 8.82
C GLN A 114 6.97 -3.98 9.11
N GLU A 115 7.46 -4.56 10.21
CA GLU A 115 7.08 -5.91 10.62
C GLU A 115 5.58 -6.00 10.95
N LYS A 116 5.01 -5.01 11.66
CA LYS A 116 3.56 -4.93 11.91
C LYS A 116 2.76 -4.88 10.61
N CYS A 117 3.22 -4.11 9.62
CA CYS A 117 2.60 -4.04 8.30
C CYS A 117 2.61 -5.42 7.61
N LEU A 118 3.74 -6.12 7.60
CA LEU A 118 3.85 -7.45 6.99
C LEU A 118 2.96 -8.49 7.70
N ILE A 119 2.88 -8.45 9.03
CA ILE A 119 1.97 -9.31 9.79
C ILE A 119 0.52 -9.05 9.37
N LYS A 120 0.12 -7.78 9.27
CA LYS A 120 -1.23 -7.39 8.84
C LYS A 120 -1.55 -7.84 7.41
N MET A 121 -0.57 -7.73 6.51
CA MET A 121 -0.70 -8.22 5.14
C MET A 121 -0.88 -9.75 5.08
N ARG A 122 -0.14 -10.51 5.88
CA ARG A 122 -0.31 -11.98 5.99
C ARG A 122 -1.68 -12.35 6.56
N GLU A 123 -2.19 -11.59 7.52
CA GLU A 123 -3.56 -11.74 8.04
C GLU A 123 -4.60 -11.55 6.93
N PHE A 124 -4.48 -10.50 6.12
CA PHE A 124 -5.38 -10.28 4.99
C PHE A 124 -5.32 -11.43 3.97
N ARG A 125 -4.12 -11.87 3.62
CA ARG A 125 -3.95 -13.02 2.72
C ARG A 125 -4.65 -14.28 3.27
N SER A 126 -4.50 -14.58 4.56
CA SER A 126 -5.14 -15.74 5.20
C SER A 126 -6.68 -15.64 5.24
N ARG A 127 -7.22 -14.43 5.19
CA ARG A 127 -8.66 -14.14 5.10
C ARG A 127 -9.20 -14.16 3.68
N GLY A 128 -8.35 -14.38 2.66
CA GLY A 128 -8.73 -14.41 1.26
C GLY A 128 -8.89 -13.03 0.61
N VAL A 129 -8.34 -11.97 1.21
CA VAL A 129 -8.28 -10.64 0.59
C VAL A 129 -7.38 -10.68 -0.62
N THR A 130 -7.83 -10.16 -1.75
CA THR A 130 -7.00 -10.02 -2.95
C THR A 130 -5.96 -8.92 -2.72
N ILE A 131 -4.67 -9.25 -2.86
CA ILE A 131 -3.59 -8.29 -2.65
C ILE A 131 -2.81 -8.13 -3.95
N ILE A 132 -2.73 -6.92 -4.46
CA ILE A 132 -1.92 -6.57 -5.63
C ILE A 132 -0.74 -5.73 -5.15
N VAL A 133 0.47 -6.25 -5.33
CA VAL A 133 1.72 -5.61 -4.89
C VAL A 133 2.52 -5.19 -6.11
N VAL A 134 2.97 -3.94 -6.13
CA VAL A 134 4.04 -3.48 -7.02
C VAL A 134 5.29 -3.28 -6.18
N SER A 135 6.36 -3.93 -6.54
CA SER A 135 7.64 -3.84 -5.84
C SER A 135 8.80 -4.14 -6.76
N HIS A 136 9.94 -3.52 -6.49
CA HIS A 136 11.22 -3.89 -7.07
C HIS A 136 12.00 -4.89 -6.18
N SER A 137 11.48 -5.25 -5.02
CA SER A 137 12.05 -6.28 -4.15
C SER A 137 11.64 -7.68 -4.64
N MET A 138 12.54 -8.37 -5.31
CA MET A 138 12.30 -9.72 -5.84
C MET A 138 11.98 -10.71 -4.72
N GLY A 139 12.66 -10.61 -3.57
CA GLY A 139 12.39 -11.43 -2.41
C GLY A 139 10.96 -11.29 -1.90
N LEU A 140 10.46 -10.05 -1.79
CA LEU A 140 9.06 -9.82 -1.39
C LEU A 140 8.09 -10.47 -2.37
N ILE A 141 8.31 -10.32 -3.68
CA ILE A 141 7.43 -10.90 -4.70
C ILE A 141 7.45 -12.43 -4.61
N GLN A 142 8.63 -13.05 -4.45
CA GLN A 142 8.78 -14.51 -4.35
C GLN A 142 8.13 -15.09 -3.08
N ASP A 143 8.30 -14.42 -1.93
CA ASP A 143 7.83 -14.93 -0.64
C ASP A 143 6.33 -14.64 -0.40
N PHE A 144 5.83 -13.57 -0.99
CA PHE A 144 4.49 -13.07 -0.66
C PHE A 144 3.44 -13.36 -1.74
N CYS A 145 3.81 -13.34 -3.03
CA CYS A 145 2.86 -13.45 -4.13
C CYS A 145 2.70 -14.91 -4.62
N GLU A 146 1.52 -15.25 -5.10
CA GLU A 146 1.21 -16.56 -5.73
C GLU A 146 1.38 -16.50 -7.25
N ARG A 147 1.29 -15.30 -7.82
CA ARG A 147 1.43 -15.01 -9.25
C ARG A 147 2.12 -13.67 -9.42
N ALA A 148 2.95 -13.55 -10.42
CA ALA A 148 3.62 -12.31 -10.77
C ALA A 148 3.41 -11.94 -12.23
N LEU A 149 3.41 -10.63 -12.50
CA LEU A 149 3.31 -10.05 -13.84
C LEU A 149 4.53 -9.15 -14.05
N LEU A 150 5.21 -9.31 -15.17
CA LEU A 150 6.29 -8.43 -15.61
C LEU A 150 5.78 -7.49 -16.68
N LEU A 151 5.82 -6.21 -16.38
CA LEU A 151 5.42 -5.13 -17.29
C LEU A 151 6.65 -4.30 -17.70
N SER A 152 6.79 -3.98 -18.97
CA SER A 152 7.80 -3.07 -19.48
C SER A 152 7.28 -2.28 -20.67
N GLY A 153 7.47 -0.96 -20.65
CA GLY A 153 7.00 -0.08 -21.71
C GLY A 153 5.48 -0.17 -21.98
N GLY A 154 4.68 -0.50 -20.97
CA GLY A 154 3.23 -0.70 -21.10
C GLY A 154 2.82 -2.08 -21.61
N HIS A 155 3.75 -2.98 -21.91
CA HIS A 155 3.49 -4.33 -22.40
C HIS A 155 3.68 -5.38 -21.31
N LEU A 156 2.83 -6.42 -21.32
CA LEU A 156 2.98 -7.60 -20.50
C LEU A 156 4.03 -8.52 -21.11
N LEU A 157 5.19 -8.68 -20.44
CA LEU A 157 6.29 -9.50 -20.92
C LEU A 157 6.30 -10.91 -20.34
N ALA A 158 5.80 -11.08 -19.12
CA ALA A 158 5.66 -12.37 -18.46
C ALA A 158 4.49 -12.37 -17.49
N ASP A 159 3.91 -13.56 -17.31
CA ASP A 159 2.80 -13.84 -16.40
C ASP A 159 2.96 -15.28 -15.92
N GLY A 160 3.11 -15.50 -14.63
CA GLY A 160 3.32 -16.85 -14.11
C GLY A 160 3.79 -16.90 -12.66
N ALA A 161 4.51 -17.98 -12.33
CA ALA A 161 5.06 -18.18 -11.00
C ALA A 161 6.07 -17.08 -10.64
N PRO A 162 6.05 -16.57 -9.39
CA PRO A 162 6.91 -15.45 -8.97
C PRO A 162 8.40 -15.69 -9.25
N MET A 163 8.88 -16.90 -8.99
CA MET A 163 10.28 -17.27 -9.23
C MET A 163 10.68 -17.12 -10.70
N GLU A 164 9.86 -17.59 -11.63
CA GLU A 164 10.13 -17.53 -13.07
C GLU A 164 10.11 -16.09 -13.59
N VAL A 165 9.09 -15.32 -13.13
CA VAL A 165 8.91 -13.93 -13.57
C VAL A 165 10.00 -13.03 -13.02
N THR A 166 10.43 -13.21 -11.77
CA THR A 166 11.52 -12.43 -11.17
C THR A 166 12.87 -12.78 -11.79
N GLN A 167 13.12 -14.05 -12.16
CA GLN A 167 14.31 -14.43 -12.91
C GLN A 167 14.35 -13.71 -14.26
N ARG A 168 13.24 -13.72 -15.00
CA ARG A 168 13.14 -13.00 -16.27
C ARG A 168 13.35 -11.50 -16.14
N TYR A 169 12.87 -10.91 -15.04
CA TYR A 169 13.13 -9.49 -14.73
C TYR A 169 14.63 -9.24 -14.52
N ALA A 170 15.32 -10.10 -13.77
CA ALA A 170 16.75 -10.00 -13.53
C ALA A 170 17.56 -10.09 -14.86
N ASP A 171 17.16 -11.00 -15.76
CA ASP A 171 17.81 -11.18 -17.06
C ASP A 171 17.62 -9.96 -18.00
N LEU A 172 16.55 -9.19 -17.83
CA LEU A 172 16.25 -7.99 -18.62
C LEU A 172 16.85 -6.71 -18.02
N SER A 173 17.15 -6.70 -16.74
CA SER A 173 17.76 -5.56 -16.06
C SER A 173 19.26 -5.58 -16.32
N PRO A 174 19.88 -4.51 -16.85
CA PRO A 174 21.34 -4.46 -16.96
C PRO A 174 21.94 -4.62 -15.57
N HIS A 175 22.87 -5.56 -15.43
CA HIS A 175 23.57 -5.82 -14.17
C HIS A 175 24.10 -4.52 -13.57
N PRO A 176 23.86 -4.24 -12.26
CA PRO A 176 24.47 -3.09 -11.60
C PRO A 176 26.01 -3.21 -11.43
N ASP A 177 26.62 -4.32 -11.85
CA ASP A 177 28.06 -4.60 -11.76
C ASP A 177 28.85 -4.33 -13.05
N ALA A 178 28.31 -3.56 -14.00
CA ALA A 178 29.17 -2.96 -15.01
C ALA A 178 29.99 -1.85 -14.33
N THR A 179 31.03 -2.26 -13.63
CA THR A 179 32.09 -1.42 -13.10
C THR A 179 32.55 -0.44 -14.19
N LEU A 180 32.40 0.84 -13.90
CA LEU A 180 33.14 1.89 -14.54
C LEU A 180 34.64 1.59 -14.34
N GLU A 181 35.28 0.86 -15.25
CA GLU A 181 36.71 0.93 -15.41
C GLU A 181 37.03 2.31 -16.01
N THR A 182 37.44 3.20 -15.12
CA THR A 182 38.04 4.49 -15.46
C THR A 182 39.42 4.21 -16.05
N VAL A 183 39.61 4.51 -17.32
CA VAL A 183 40.95 4.76 -17.93
C VAL A 183 41.31 6.21 -17.71
#